data_490d3d8d677c9076f0066378fcd17a0b
#
_entry.id   490d3d8d677c9076f0066378fcd17a0b
#
_cell.length_a   1.000
_cell.length_b   1.000
_cell.length_c   1.000
_cell.angle_alpha   90.00
_cell.angle_beta   90.00
_cell.angle_gamma   90.00
#
_symmetry.space_group_name_H-M   'P 1'
#
loop_
_entity.id
_entity.type
_entity.pdbx_description
1 polymer ?
#
loop_
_entity_poly.entity_id
_entity_poly.type
_entity_poly.pdbx_seq_one_letter_code
_entity_poly.pdbx_strand_id
1 'polypeptide(L)'
;LFSNQTASKSQSTSDKVASDIVDVVETVTKNEIKKDKKKNIIENTRFLVRKTAHFTLYFILGIIVYLLFTSYEVKKILFYSILFCFLYACSDEIHQLFLDGRTAKVLDICIDTCGSSLAIISLFYLQKFNKKYRGN
;
A
#
# COMPACT_ATOMS: atom_id res chain seq x y z
N LEU A 1 17.82 -1.73 16.55
CA LEU A 1 18.80 -0.96 15.73
C LEU A 1 18.47 -1.01 14.23
N PHE A 2 18.00 -2.12 13.68
CA PHE A 2 17.65 -2.24 12.25
C PHE A 2 16.34 -1.53 11.85
N SER A 3 15.38 -1.42 12.74
CA SER A 3 14.06 -0.81 12.48
C SER A 3 14.13 0.71 12.23
N ASN A 4 14.98 1.43 12.95
CA ASN A 4 15.17 2.88 12.77
C ASN A 4 15.85 3.23 11.44
N GLN A 5 16.77 2.38 10.94
CA GLN A 5 17.42 2.59 9.65
C GLN A 5 16.46 2.41 8.45
N THR A 6 15.52 1.47 8.54
CA THR A 6 14.54 1.25 7.46
C THR A 6 13.51 2.37 7.40
N ALA A 7 13.07 2.93 8.53
CA ALA A 7 12.13 4.04 8.55
C ALA A 7 12.76 5.32 7.97
N SER A 8 13.99 5.66 8.37
CA SER A 8 14.72 6.83 7.84
C SER A 8 15.05 6.66 6.35
N LYS A 9 15.39 5.46 5.90
CA LYS A 9 15.70 5.16 4.49
C LYS A 9 14.46 5.24 3.60
N SER A 10 13.31 4.74 4.08
CA SER A 10 12.03 4.86 3.37
C SER A 10 11.58 6.33 3.28
N GLN A 11 11.81 7.10 4.34
CA GLN A 11 11.50 8.52 4.37
C GLN A 11 12.39 9.30 3.41
N SER A 12 13.70 9.02 3.38
CA SER A 12 14.65 9.67 2.47
C SER A 12 14.37 9.33 1.00
N THR A 13 13.90 8.13 0.70
CA THR A 13 13.52 7.73 -0.67
C THR A 13 12.26 8.46 -1.14
N SER A 14 11.24 8.56 -0.28
CA SER A 14 10.02 9.32 -0.58
C SER A 14 10.31 10.81 -0.74
N ASP A 15 11.26 11.34 0.02
CA ASP A 15 11.71 12.73 -0.04
C ASP A 15 12.42 13.04 -1.36
N LYS A 16 13.30 12.14 -1.82
CA LYS A 16 13.96 12.26 -3.12
C LYS A 16 12.95 12.22 -4.26
N VAL A 17 12.06 11.23 -4.29
CA VAL A 17 11.04 11.13 -5.33
C VAL A 17 10.15 12.37 -5.36
N ALA A 18 9.75 12.89 -4.21
CA ALA A 18 8.95 14.12 -4.14
C ALA A 18 9.71 15.36 -4.63
N SER A 19 11.00 15.49 -4.31
CA SER A 19 11.84 16.60 -4.81
C SER A 19 12.05 16.51 -6.32
N ASP A 20 12.35 15.33 -6.85
CA ASP A 20 12.56 15.11 -8.27
C ASP A 20 11.30 15.43 -9.10
N ILE A 21 10.12 15.06 -8.59
CA ILE A 21 8.84 15.40 -9.23
C ILE A 21 8.63 16.91 -9.26
N VAL A 22 8.95 17.64 -8.18
CA VAL A 22 8.80 19.09 -8.13
C VAL A 22 9.77 19.78 -9.07
N ASP A 23 11.01 19.33 -9.16
CA ASP A 23 12.02 19.88 -10.05
C ASP A 23 11.64 19.66 -11.52
N VAL A 24 11.06 18.51 -11.86
CA VAL A 24 10.49 18.24 -13.19
C VAL A 24 9.32 19.18 -13.50
N VAL A 25 8.40 19.38 -12.54
CA VAL A 25 7.26 20.30 -12.71
C VAL A 25 7.74 21.75 -12.89
N GLU A 26 8.72 22.21 -12.11
CA GLU A 26 9.32 23.55 -12.30
C GLU A 26 9.95 23.70 -13.68
N THR A 27 10.66 22.68 -14.15
CA THR A 27 11.32 22.68 -15.46
C THR A 27 10.29 22.72 -16.60
N VAL A 28 9.20 21.94 -16.49
CA VAL A 28 8.15 21.88 -17.53
C VAL A 28 7.28 23.14 -17.53
N THR A 29 6.98 23.70 -16.36
CA THR A 29 6.05 24.84 -16.24
C THR A 29 6.72 26.21 -16.46
N LYS A 30 8.05 26.28 -16.45
CA LYS A 30 8.85 27.55 -16.58
C LYS A 30 8.44 28.67 -15.60
N ASN A 31 7.74 28.31 -14.51
CA ASN A 31 7.27 29.25 -13.50
C ASN A 31 7.92 28.94 -12.16
N GLU A 32 8.56 29.93 -11.54
CA GLU A 32 9.01 29.80 -10.13
C GLU A 32 7.80 29.60 -9.22
N ILE A 33 7.73 28.41 -8.59
CA ILE A 33 6.68 28.09 -7.61
C ILE A 33 7.05 28.78 -6.29
N LYS A 34 6.15 29.63 -5.77
CA LYS A 34 6.32 30.28 -4.46
C LYS A 34 6.67 29.21 -3.39
N LYS A 35 7.66 29.51 -2.53
CA LYS A 35 8.20 28.60 -1.50
C LYS A 35 7.14 27.84 -0.72
N ASP A 36 6.03 28.50 -0.34
CA ASP A 36 4.93 27.89 0.41
C ASP A 36 4.16 26.86 -0.44
N LYS A 37 3.93 27.13 -1.72
CA LYS A 37 3.33 26.16 -2.64
C LYS A 37 4.24 24.95 -2.87
N LYS A 38 5.55 25.16 -3.00
CA LYS A 38 6.54 24.08 -3.18
C LYS A 38 6.51 23.14 -1.99
N LYS A 39 6.48 23.65 -0.76
CA LYS A 39 6.40 22.84 0.46
C LYS A 39 5.13 21.98 0.51
N ASN A 40 3.97 22.57 0.22
CA ASN A 40 2.70 21.84 0.20
C ASN A 40 2.66 20.74 -0.88
N ILE A 41 3.23 21.01 -2.05
CA ILE A 41 3.32 20.01 -3.13
C ILE A 41 4.21 18.84 -2.70
N ILE A 42 5.36 19.12 -2.09
CA ILE A 42 6.28 18.08 -1.58
C ILE A 42 5.60 17.24 -0.51
N GLU A 43 4.92 17.84 0.45
CA GLU A 43 4.21 17.09 1.51
C GLU A 43 3.08 16.22 0.96
N ASN A 44 2.28 16.73 0.03
CA ASN A 44 1.22 15.97 -0.61
C ASN A 44 1.77 14.82 -1.47
N THR A 45 2.84 15.07 -2.24
CA THR A 45 3.48 14.04 -3.07
C THR A 45 4.08 12.95 -2.19
N ARG A 46 4.77 13.32 -1.11
CA ARG A 46 5.30 12.38 -0.11
C ARG A 46 4.20 11.50 0.50
N PHE A 47 3.07 12.12 0.84
CA PHE A 47 1.90 11.39 1.34
C PHE A 47 1.38 10.39 0.31
N LEU A 48 1.17 10.82 -0.93
CA LEU A 48 0.68 9.96 -2.03
C LEU A 48 1.63 8.80 -2.31
N VAL A 49 2.92 9.05 -2.44
CA VAL A 49 3.93 8.00 -2.69
C VAL A 49 3.88 6.93 -1.60
N ARG A 50 3.81 7.34 -0.33
CA ARG A 50 3.73 6.39 0.79
C ARG A 50 2.43 5.57 0.74
N LYS A 51 1.29 6.20 0.48
CA LYS A 51 0.00 5.51 0.40
C LYS A 51 -0.07 4.53 -0.76
N THR A 52 0.44 4.93 -1.93
CA THR A 52 0.51 4.05 -3.10
C THR A 52 1.43 2.85 -2.85
N ALA A 53 2.56 3.06 -2.19
CA ALA A 53 3.46 1.98 -1.82
C ALA A 53 2.80 0.97 -0.87
N HIS A 54 2.12 1.42 0.19
CA HIS A 54 1.37 0.56 1.10
C HIS A 54 0.26 -0.20 0.37
N PHE A 55 -0.58 0.48 -0.39
CA PHE A 55 -1.62 -0.14 -1.20
C PHE A 55 -1.07 -1.25 -2.10
N THR A 56 0.05 -1.00 -2.78
CA THR A 56 0.69 -1.98 -3.68
C THR A 56 1.23 -3.18 -2.92
N LEU A 57 1.90 -2.96 -1.78
CA LEU A 57 2.41 -4.05 -0.94
C LEU A 57 1.27 -4.93 -0.41
N TYR A 58 0.19 -4.33 0.05
CA TYR A 58 -0.97 -5.09 0.52
C TYR A 58 -1.76 -5.76 -0.61
N PHE A 59 -1.76 -5.17 -1.81
CA PHE A 59 -2.29 -5.83 -3.00
C PHE A 59 -1.51 -7.12 -3.31
N ILE A 60 -0.19 -7.07 -3.27
CA ILE A 60 0.68 -8.25 -3.45
C ILE A 60 0.45 -9.27 -2.33
N LEU A 61 0.37 -8.82 -1.07
CA LEU A 61 0.06 -9.68 0.07
C LEU A 61 -1.27 -10.40 -0.13
N GLY A 62 -2.31 -9.71 -0.60
CA GLY A 62 -3.60 -10.29 -0.90
C GLY A 62 -3.53 -11.40 -1.95
N ILE A 63 -2.72 -11.22 -3.00
CA ILE A 63 -2.46 -12.28 -3.99
C ILE A 63 -1.85 -13.52 -3.32
N ILE A 64 -0.79 -13.33 -2.55
CA ILE A 64 -0.04 -14.42 -1.90
C ILE A 64 -0.95 -15.18 -0.93
N VAL A 65 -1.68 -14.48 -0.07
CA VAL A 65 -2.60 -15.09 0.92
C VAL A 65 -3.72 -15.87 0.22
N TYR A 66 -4.30 -15.30 -0.83
CA TYR A 66 -5.35 -15.97 -1.59
C TYR A 66 -4.85 -17.26 -2.26
N LEU A 67 -3.69 -17.22 -2.91
CA LEU A 67 -3.09 -18.39 -3.54
C LEU A 67 -2.73 -19.47 -2.50
N LEU A 68 -2.17 -19.05 -1.36
CA LEU A 68 -1.84 -19.95 -0.26
C LEU A 68 -3.10 -20.66 0.27
N PHE A 69 -4.16 -19.92 0.56
CA PHE A 69 -5.41 -20.49 1.08
C PHE A 69 -6.13 -21.36 0.04
N THR A 70 -5.97 -21.07 -1.25
CA THR A 70 -6.44 -21.94 -2.34
C THR A 70 -5.71 -23.28 -2.30
N SER A 71 -4.39 -23.27 -2.12
CA SER A 71 -3.57 -24.49 -2.06
C SER A 71 -3.91 -25.38 -0.87
N TYR A 72 -4.37 -24.80 0.25
CA TYR A 72 -4.83 -25.53 1.44
C TYR A 72 -6.33 -25.83 1.44
N GLU A 73 -7.04 -25.59 0.34
CA GLU A 73 -8.49 -25.84 0.18
C GLU A 73 -9.35 -25.22 1.31
N VAL A 74 -8.99 -24.03 1.77
CA VAL A 74 -9.65 -23.35 2.88
C VAL A 74 -11.11 -23.06 2.51
N LYS A 75 -12.05 -23.56 3.31
CA LYS A 75 -13.48 -23.22 3.17
C LYS A 75 -13.69 -21.73 3.41
N LYS A 76 -14.60 -21.11 2.64
CA LYS A 76 -14.87 -19.66 2.70
C LYS A 76 -13.60 -18.80 2.47
N ILE A 77 -12.80 -19.22 1.51
CA ILE A 77 -11.49 -18.63 1.18
C ILE A 77 -11.50 -17.10 1.12
N LEU A 78 -12.54 -16.52 0.50
CA LEU A 78 -12.67 -15.06 0.35
C LEU A 78 -12.73 -14.36 1.71
N PHE A 79 -13.53 -14.89 2.64
CA PHE A 79 -13.66 -14.32 3.97
C PHE A 79 -12.36 -14.44 4.77
N TYR A 80 -11.76 -15.63 4.82
CA TYR A 80 -10.54 -15.82 5.61
C TYR A 80 -9.33 -15.09 5.03
N SER A 81 -9.22 -14.96 3.73
CA SER A 81 -8.13 -14.18 3.12
C SER A 81 -8.24 -12.70 3.45
N ILE A 82 -9.44 -12.12 3.34
CA ILE A 82 -9.66 -10.71 3.69
C ILE A 82 -9.44 -10.49 5.18
N LEU A 83 -9.97 -11.36 6.03
CA LEU A 83 -9.81 -11.28 7.48
C LEU A 83 -8.33 -11.33 7.88
N PHE A 84 -7.56 -12.24 7.29
CA PHE A 84 -6.12 -12.34 7.55
C PHE A 84 -5.39 -11.05 7.18
N CYS A 85 -5.63 -10.50 5.98
CA CYS A 85 -5.00 -9.26 5.54
C CYS A 85 -5.41 -8.07 6.41
N PHE A 86 -6.67 -8.00 6.86
CA PHE A 86 -7.14 -6.97 7.78
C PHE A 86 -6.43 -7.05 9.14
N LEU A 87 -6.33 -8.23 9.73
CA LEU A 87 -5.63 -8.43 11.00
C LEU A 87 -4.14 -8.10 10.87
N TYR A 88 -3.54 -8.43 9.73
CA TYR A 88 -2.16 -8.07 9.46
C TYR A 88 -1.98 -6.55 9.34
N ALA A 89 -2.90 -5.84 8.66
CA ALA A 89 -2.88 -4.38 8.58
C ALA A 89 -3.04 -3.72 9.97
N CYS A 90 -3.92 -4.25 10.82
CA CYS A 90 -4.03 -3.79 12.21
C CYS A 90 -2.72 -4.00 12.99
N SER A 91 -2.08 -5.15 12.83
CA SER A 91 -0.81 -5.46 13.48
C SER A 91 0.32 -4.53 13.02
N ASP A 92 0.38 -4.23 11.73
CA ASP A 92 1.37 -3.31 11.17
C ASP A 92 1.20 -1.89 11.73
N GLU A 93 -0.04 -1.41 11.82
CA GLU A 93 -0.34 -0.09 12.37
C GLU A 93 -0.05 0.00 13.88
N ILE A 94 -0.33 -1.08 14.63
CA ILE A 94 0.07 -1.18 16.04
C ILE A 94 1.59 -1.14 16.17
N HIS A 95 2.31 -1.87 15.31
CA HIS A 95 3.78 -1.86 15.30
C HIS A 95 4.33 -0.45 15.00
N GLN A 96 3.67 0.31 14.13
CA GLN A 96 4.06 1.68 13.80
C GLN A 96 3.94 2.63 15.00
N LEU A 97 3.04 2.37 15.97
CA LEU A 97 2.94 3.16 17.21
C LEU A 97 4.21 3.11 18.08
N PHE A 98 4.98 2.03 17.97
CA PHE A 98 6.23 1.87 18.72
C PHE A 98 7.43 2.53 18.05
N LEU A 99 7.24 3.14 16.86
CA LEU A 99 8.28 3.84 16.13
C LEU A 99 8.19 5.33 16.37
N ASP A 100 9.28 5.95 16.84
CA ASP A 100 9.34 7.38 17.13
C ASP A 100 8.93 8.22 15.90
N GLY A 101 8.03 9.18 16.13
CA GLY A 101 7.57 10.13 15.12
C GLY A 101 6.47 9.62 14.17
N ARG A 102 5.90 8.43 14.40
CA ARG A 102 4.74 7.93 13.66
C ARG A 102 3.48 7.90 14.52
N THR A 103 2.35 8.23 13.91
CA THR A 103 1.02 8.14 14.53
C THR A 103 0.22 7.09 13.78
N ALA A 104 -0.38 6.14 14.51
CA ALA A 104 -1.31 5.19 13.92
C ALA A 104 -2.52 5.91 13.32
N LYS A 105 -2.89 5.54 12.11
CA LYS A 105 -4.03 6.12 11.41
C LYS A 105 -4.96 5.03 10.91
N VAL A 106 -6.19 5.03 11.37
CA VAL A 106 -7.23 4.10 10.90
C VAL A 106 -7.36 4.13 9.37
N LEU A 107 -7.11 5.28 8.74
CA LEU A 107 -7.09 5.40 7.27
C LEU A 107 -6.03 4.52 6.61
N ASP A 108 -4.92 4.24 7.26
CA ASP A 108 -3.86 3.40 6.72
C ASP A 108 -4.33 1.93 6.70
N ILE A 109 -4.95 1.45 7.78
CA ILE A 109 -5.61 0.13 7.82
C ILE A 109 -6.65 -0.01 6.71
N CYS A 110 -7.46 1.03 6.47
CA CYS A 110 -8.46 1.01 5.40
C CYS A 110 -7.84 0.89 4.02
N ILE A 111 -6.80 1.67 3.72
CA ILE A 111 -6.10 1.65 2.42
C ILE A 111 -5.44 0.29 2.18
N ASP A 112 -4.77 -0.25 3.18
CA ASP A 112 -4.07 -1.53 3.14
C ASP A 112 -5.07 -2.69 2.94
N THR A 113 -6.17 -2.67 3.69
CA THR A 113 -7.27 -3.65 3.55
C THR A 113 -7.95 -3.54 2.19
N CYS A 114 -8.15 -2.33 1.66
CA CYS A 114 -8.71 -2.12 0.32
C CYS A 114 -7.79 -2.71 -0.76
N GLY A 115 -6.47 -2.48 -0.67
CA GLY A 115 -5.50 -3.03 -1.61
C GLY A 115 -5.54 -4.55 -1.66
N SER A 116 -5.46 -5.21 -0.51
CA SER A 116 -5.52 -6.67 -0.41
C SER A 116 -6.87 -7.24 -0.83
N SER A 117 -7.98 -6.60 -0.45
CA SER A 117 -9.33 -7.03 -0.82
C SER A 117 -9.55 -6.97 -2.33
N LEU A 118 -9.06 -5.92 -2.99
CA LEU A 118 -9.14 -5.78 -4.44
C LEU A 118 -8.43 -6.94 -5.16
N ALA A 119 -7.23 -7.30 -4.70
CA ALA A 119 -6.47 -8.42 -5.25
C ALA A 119 -7.21 -9.76 -5.05
N ILE A 120 -7.68 -10.03 -3.83
CA ILE A 120 -8.39 -11.26 -3.46
C ILE A 120 -9.66 -11.44 -4.28
N ILE A 121 -10.49 -10.38 -4.37
CA ILE A 121 -11.74 -10.40 -5.13
C ILE A 121 -11.47 -10.61 -6.62
N SER A 122 -10.47 -9.93 -7.19
CA SER A 122 -10.07 -10.08 -8.59
C SER A 122 -9.67 -11.51 -8.91
N LEU A 123 -8.83 -12.14 -8.09
CA LEU A 123 -8.40 -13.52 -8.28
C LEU A 123 -9.55 -14.51 -8.11
N PHE A 124 -10.43 -14.30 -7.15
CA PHE A 124 -11.61 -15.13 -6.93
C PHE A 124 -12.51 -15.17 -8.18
N TYR A 125 -12.81 -14.01 -8.76
CA TYR A 125 -13.62 -13.94 -9.97
C TYR A 125 -12.89 -14.50 -11.19
N LEU A 126 -11.59 -14.27 -11.34
CA LEU A 126 -10.79 -14.85 -12.41
C LEU A 126 -10.79 -16.39 -12.36
N GLN A 127 -10.60 -16.97 -11.18
CA GLN A 127 -10.64 -18.43 -11.02
C GLN A 127 -12.05 -18.99 -11.29
N LYS A 128 -13.09 -18.33 -10.81
CA LYS A 128 -14.48 -18.73 -11.07
C LYS A 128 -14.81 -18.69 -12.57
N PHE A 129 -14.34 -17.65 -13.26
CA PHE A 129 -14.51 -17.49 -14.69
C PHE A 129 -13.79 -18.60 -15.45
N ASN A 130 -12.51 -18.82 -15.16
CA ASN A 130 -11.71 -19.86 -15.81
C ASN A 130 -12.30 -21.27 -15.58
N LYS A 131 -12.83 -21.56 -14.40
CA LYS A 131 -13.47 -22.85 -14.11
C LYS A 131 -14.74 -23.05 -14.93
N LYS A 132 -15.50 -21.97 -15.19
CA LYS A 132 -16.71 -22.04 -16.03
C LYS A 132 -16.39 -22.34 -17.50
N TYR A 133 -15.28 -21.82 -18.03
CA TYR A 133 -14.90 -22.00 -19.43
C TYR A 133 -14.07 -23.26 -19.71
N ARG A 134 -13.43 -23.85 -18.68
CA ARG A 134 -12.68 -25.13 -18.81
C ARG A 134 -13.55 -26.36 -18.54
N GLY A 135 -14.78 -26.19 -18.05
CA GLY A 135 -15.71 -27.28 -17.74
C GLY A 135 -16.74 -27.57 -18.84
N ASN A 136 -16.59 -26.91 -20.01
CA ASN A 136 -17.22 -27.26 -21.26
C ASN A 136 -16.16 -27.85 -22.23
#